data_ac99281f71fb557b0da32c05323281b7
#
_entry.id   ac99281f71fb557b0da32c05323281b7
#
_cell.length_a   1.000
_cell.length_b   1.000
_cell.length_c   1.000
_cell.angle_alpha   90.00
_cell.angle_beta   90.00
_cell.angle_gamma   90.00
#
_symmetry.space_group_name_H-M   'P 1'
#
loop_
_entity.id
_entity.type
_entity.pdbx_description
1 polymer ?
#
loop_
_entity_poly.entity_id
_entity_poly.type
_entity_poly.pdbx_seq_one_letter_code
_entity_poly.pdbx_strand_id
1 'polypeptide(L)'
;LHFDNDIIQKGIANNLISFNNENTRIIYNAKTEKSYNYKDPEEKIRASVFIKLVVDFGYNAKDIDFEVRVPRRTPEDLADIVVYEKGKDTQPYLVVECKKDGISDSQFEQAIEQVFGNANSLGTKYSWVVAGNTDTAFDVKNFNSMEREKNVISQIPVSYGQAPKYRFKKEKKSSKENRNSLKIVSREELIKTLEKCHDTVWQGGKLNPSDAFDEVSKILFCKLQDEKKTAVSEFYKFQVGTHEESSDIAERIHGIYKEGKEQDPNVFSENIKLEDDIIYKTVEHLQSININKTDLDSKGVAFERFMGDFFKGKMGQYFTPRNIVDFCVKMLFIKQNERVLDPACGSGGFLL
;
A
#
# COMPACT_ATOMS: atom_id res chain seq x y z
N LEU A 1 -10.92 3.18 -10.21
CA LEU A 1 -11.19 4.60 -9.95
C LEU A 1 -12.38 4.81 -9.02
N HIS A 2 -12.34 4.18 -7.84
CA HIS A 2 -13.24 4.52 -6.72
C HIS A 2 -12.50 5.37 -5.68
N PHE A 3 -11.61 6.28 -6.12
CA PHE A 3 -11.18 7.36 -5.27
C PHE A 3 -12.33 8.35 -5.18
N ASP A 4 -13.12 8.11 -4.17
CA ASP A 4 -13.49 9.11 -3.20
C ASP A 4 -14.59 10.09 -3.51
N ASN A 5 -15.67 9.67 -4.13
CA ASN A 5 -16.91 10.44 -3.89
C ASN A 5 -17.20 10.53 -2.39
N ASP A 6 -16.94 9.46 -1.62
CA ASP A 6 -17.22 9.45 -0.18
C ASP A 6 -16.33 10.40 0.62
N ILE A 7 -15.02 10.48 0.32
CA ILE A 7 -14.12 11.38 1.05
C ILE A 7 -14.38 12.84 0.68
N ILE A 8 -14.63 13.14 -0.60
CA ILE A 8 -15.00 14.47 -1.05
C ILE A 8 -16.31 14.92 -0.41
N GLN A 9 -17.32 14.03 -0.34
CA GLN A 9 -18.57 14.33 0.36
C GLN A 9 -18.36 14.60 1.85
N LYS A 10 -17.47 13.87 2.52
CA LYS A 10 -17.07 14.16 3.90
C LYS A 10 -16.41 15.55 4.02
N GLY A 11 -15.55 15.91 3.06
CA GLY A 11 -14.93 17.23 3.02
C GLY A 11 -15.94 18.36 2.91
N ILE A 12 -16.94 18.21 2.03
CA ILE A 12 -18.02 19.17 1.86
C ILE A 12 -18.88 19.25 3.14
N ALA A 13 -19.29 18.09 3.68
CA ALA A 13 -20.12 18.02 4.89
C ALA A 13 -19.47 18.64 6.13
N ASN A 14 -18.13 18.65 6.20
CA ASN A 14 -17.37 19.28 7.28
C ASN A 14 -16.90 20.71 6.95
N ASN A 15 -17.40 21.33 5.87
CA ASN A 15 -17.03 22.65 5.43
C ASN A 15 -15.51 22.84 5.20
N LEU A 16 -14.80 21.78 4.83
CA LEU A 16 -13.38 21.81 4.54
C LEU A 16 -13.07 22.25 3.12
N ILE A 17 -13.94 21.86 2.21
CA ILE A 17 -13.86 22.17 0.78
C ILE A 17 -15.22 22.60 0.23
N SER A 18 -15.18 23.39 -0.83
CA SER A 18 -16.34 23.68 -1.68
C SER A 18 -15.91 23.73 -3.15
N PHE A 19 -16.88 23.80 -4.04
CA PHE A 19 -16.63 23.90 -5.48
C PHE A 19 -17.27 25.17 -6.05
N ASN A 20 -16.69 25.71 -7.14
CA ASN A 20 -17.35 26.73 -7.92
C ASN A 20 -18.59 26.16 -8.64
N ASN A 21 -19.45 27.02 -9.20
CA ASN A 21 -20.72 26.65 -9.84
C ASN A 21 -20.57 25.62 -10.98
N GLU A 22 -19.41 25.56 -11.63
CA GLU A 22 -19.12 24.66 -12.74
C GLU A 22 -18.40 23.36 -12.29
N ASN A 23 -18.12 23.19 -11.01
CA ASN A 23 -17.32 22.10 -10.43
C ASN A 23 -15.94 21.94 -11.10
N THR A 24 -15.38 23.01 -11.64
CA THR A 24 -14.06 23.02 -12.28
C THR A 24 -12.95 23.41 -11.31
N ARG A 25 -13.29 24.12 -10.25
CA ARG A 25 -12.35 24.57 -9.22
C ARG A 25 -12.79 24.11 -7.85
N ILE A 26 -11.84 23.60 -7.09
CA ILE A 26 -11.98 23.33 -5.66
C ILE A 26 -11.51 24.54 -4.86
N ILE A 27 -12.18 24.82 -3.75
CA ILE A 27 -11.86 25.88 -2.79
C ILE A 27 -11.63 25.23 -1.45
N TYR A 28 -10.50 25.50 -0.84
CA TYR A 28 -10.09 24.95 0.46
C TYR A 28 -10.32 25.95 1.59
N ASN A 29 -11.03 25.55 2.63
CA ASN A 29 -11.19 26.31 3.85
C ASN A 29 -10.08 25.91 4.85
N ALA A 30 -8.87 26.35 4.55
CA ALA A 30 -7.65 26.04 5.30
C ALA A 30 -7.13 27.28 6.05
N LYS A 31 -5.84 27.33 6.39
CA LYS A 31 -5.19 28.50 7.00
C LYS A 31 -5.38 29.75 6.15
N THR A 32 -5.06 29.63 4.88
CA THR A 32 -5.41 30.58 3.82
C THR A 32 -6.43 29.92 2.88
N GLU A 33 -7.46 30.70 2.48
CA GLU A 33 -8.36 30.20 1.46
C GLU A 33 -7.62 30.13 0.12
N LYS A 34 -7.61 28.97 -0.50
CA LYS A 34 -6.94 28.69 -1.77
C LYS A 34 -7.93 28.02 -2.74
N SER A 35 -7.75 28.27 -4.04
CA SER A 35 -8.58 27.68 -5.07
C SER A 35 -7.74 27.16 -6.24
N TYR A 36 -7.95 25.88 -6.60
CA TYR A 36 -7.18 25.20 -7.64
C TYR A 36 -8.07 24.53 -8.70
N ASN A 37 -7.47 24.13 -9.82
CA ASN A 37 -8.14 23.42 -10.88
C ASN A 37 -8.39 21.95 -10.50
N TYR A 38 -9.63 21.57 -10.24
CA TYR A 38 -10.01 20.21 -9.83
C TYR A 38 -9.95 19.16 -10.94
N LYS A 39 -9.71 19.57 -12.21
CA LYS A 39 -9.47 18.63 -13.32
C LYS A 39 -8.08 17.99 -13.25
N ASP A 40 -7.15 18.61 -12.53
CA ASP A 40 -5.81 18.08 -12.33
C ASP A 40 -5.87 16.80 -11.50
N PRO A 41 -5.29 15.68 -11.95
CA PRO A 41 -5.23 14.43 -11.20
C PRO A 41 -4.50 14.57 -9.86
N GLU A 42 -3.45 15.38 -9.75
CA GLU A 42 -2.71 15.61 -8.51
C GLU A 42 -3.56 16.40 -7.51
N GLU A 43 -4.35 17.36 -7.99
CA GLU A 43 -5.27 18.12 -7.14
C GLU A 43 -6.34 17.23 -6.48
N LYS A 44 -6.80 16.19 -7.17
CA LYS A 44 -7.72 15.22 -6.58
C LYS A 44 -7.10 14.46 -5.41
N ILE A 45 -5.82 14.09 -5.54
CA ILE A 45 -5.06 13.46 -4.44
C ILE A 45 -4.87 14.46 -3.31
N ARG A 46 -4.45 15.69 -3.60
CA ARG A 46 -4.27 16.76 -2.62
C ARG A 46 -5.54 17.02 -1.82
N ALA A 47 -6.70 17.07 -2.47
CA ALA A 47 -7.99 17.23 -1.81
C ALA A 47 -8.29 16.07 -0.84
N SER A 48 -8.11 14.83 -1.29
CA SER A 48 -8.30 13.65 -0.45
C SER A 48 -7.37 13.65 0.75
N VAL A 49 -6.10 14.01 0.56
CA VAL A 49 -5.09 14.11 1.63
C VAL A 49 -5.47 15.17 2.65
N PHE A 50 -5.87 16.37 2.22
CA PHE A 50 -6.31 17.43 3.12
C PHE A 50 -7.48 16.99 4.00
N ILE A 51 -8.49 16.39 3.40
CA ILE A 51 -9.66 15.90 4.15
C ILE A 51 -9.24 14.82 5.16
N LYS A 52 -8.38 13.88 4.75
CA LYS A 52 -7.84 12.84 5.66
C LYS A 52 -7.06 13.46 6.82
N LEU A 53 -6.20 14.46 6.56
CA LEU A 53 -5.46 15.15 7.61
C LEU A 53 -6.40 15.72 8.68
N VAL A 54 -7.51 16.31 8.29
CA VAL A 54 -8.46 16.90 9.24
C VAL A 54 -9.37 15.84 9.86
N VAL A 55 -10.05 15.02 9.05
CA VAL A 55 -11.11 14.11 9.51
C VAL A 55 -10.54 12.85 10.17
N ASP A 56 -9.50 12.26 9.56
CA ASP A 56 -8.97 10.97 10.03
C ASP A 56 -7.79 11.14 10.99
N PHE A 57 -6.96 12.17 10.80
CA PHE A 57 -5.78 12.42 11.64
C PHE A 57 -5.99 13.50 12.70
N GLY A 58 -7.07 14.27 12.62
CA GLY A 58 -7.45 15.24 13.65
C GLY A 58 -6.59 16.50 13.68
N TYR A 59 -5.92 16.85 12.57
CA TYR A 59 -5.25 18.14 12.45
C TYR A 59 -6.28 19.26 12.25
N ASN A 60 -5.99 20.43 12.76
CA ASN A 60 -6.87 21.58 12.55
C ASN A 60 -6.69 22.13 11.11
N ALA A 61 -7.78 22.30 10.37
CA ALA A 61 -7.73 22.87 9.02
C ALA A 61 -7.03 24.23 8.98
N LYS A 62 -7.13 25.04 10.04
CA LYS A 62 -6.48 26.34 10.14
C LYS A 62 -4.97 26.29 10.41
N ASP A 63 -4.45 25.12 10.74
CA ASP A 63 -3.00 24.89 10.85
C ASP A 63 -2.42 24.30 9.55
N ILE A 64 -3.19 24.20 8.45
CA ILE A 64 -2.79 23.61 7.16
C ILE A 64 -2.77 24.67 6.07
N ASP A 65 -1.68 24.75 5.30
CA ASP A 65 -1.55 25.63 4.14
C ASP A 65 -1.06 24.87 2.90
N PHE A 66 -1.30 25.41 1.72
CA PHE A 66 -1.01 24.79 0.43
C PHE A 66 0.01 25.61 -0.35
N GLU A 67 0.81 24.93 -1.20
CA GLU A 67 1.81 25.54 -2.07
C GLU A 67 2.67 26.54 -1.32
N VAL A 68 3.24 26.05 -0.20
CA VAL A 68 4.09 26.85 0.66
C VAL A 68 5.49 26.94 0.05
N ARG A 69 5.98 28.16 -0.15
CA ARG A 69 7.31 28.41 -0.69
C ARG A 69 8.39 27.81 0.20
N VAL A 70 9.23 26.96 -0.39
CA VAL A 70 10.35 26.32 0.29
C VAL A 70 11.58 27.27 0.25
N PRO A 71 12.11 27.70 1.41
CA PRO A 71 13.25 28.59 1.43
C PRO A 71 14.52 27.91 0.94
N ARG A 72 15.45 28.71 0.37
CA ARG A 72 16.80 28.26 -0.07
C ARG A 72 16.81 27.19 -1.16
N ARG A 73 15.76 27.10 -1.98
CA ARG A 73 15.69 26.24 -3.17
C ARG A 73 15.83 27.07 -4.44
N THR A 74 16.66 26.58 -5.37
CA THR A 74 16.82 27.15 -6.71
C THR A 74 16.79 26.00 -7.73
N PRO A 75 15.84 25.96 -8.66
CA PRO A 75 14.70 26.89 -8.80
C PRO A 75 13.75 26.87 -7.61
N GLU A 76 12.87 27.89 -7.52
CA GLU A 76 11.84 27.94 -6.47
C GLU A 76 11.03 26.65 -6.43
N ASP A 77 10.86 26.09 -5.25
CA ASP A 77 10.06 24.90 -4.99
C ASP A 77 8.90 25.23 -4.06
N LEU A 78 7.75 24.59 -4.28
CA LEU A 78 6.54 24.74 -3.49
C LEU A 78 6.21 23.39 -2.86
N ALA A 79 6.00 23.37 -1.56
CA ALA A 79 5.49 22.20 -0.87
C ALA A 79 3.97 22.12 -1.03
N ASP A 80 3.46 21.00 -1.48
CA ASP A 80 2.02 20.83 -1.78
C ASP A 80 1.13 21.14 -0.58
N ILE A 81 1.42 20.53 0.58
CA ILE A 81 0.71 20.77 1.84
C ILE A 81 1.73 20.89 2.97
N VAL A 82 1.55 21.90 3.81
CA VAL A 82 2.31 22.05 5.06
C VAL A 82 1.32 22.14 6.22
N VAL A 83 1.53 21.27 7.21
CA VAL A 83 0.84 21.36 8.51
C VAL A 83 1.76 22.04 9.50
N TYR A 84 1.27 23.06 10.15
CA TYR A 84 2.01 23.79 11.20
C TYR A 84 1.74 23.19 12.57
N GLU A 85 2.63 23.41 13.54
CA GLU A 85 2.38 23.01 14.93
C GLU A 85 1.13 23.69 15.47
N LYS A 86 0.40 22.99 16.32
CA LYS A 86 -0.88 23.45 16.86
C LYS A 86 -0.78 24.86 17.45
N GLY A 87 -1.51 25.78 16.82
CA GLY A 87 -1.54 27.18 17.25
C GLY A 87 -0.23 27.96 17.04
N LYS A 88 0.67 27.45 16.18
CA LYS A 88 1.95 28.11 15.87
C LYS A 88 2.09 28.30 14.35
N ASP A 89 1.67 29.43 13.88
CA ASP A 89 1.56 29.76 12.45
C ASP A 89 2.88 29.74 11.65
N THR A 90 4.02 29.71 12.32
CA THR A 90 5.35 29.83 11.70
C THR A 90 6.23 28.61 11.91
N GLN A 91 5.75 27.58 12.60
CA GLN A 91 6.52 26.35 12.88
C GLN A 91 5.95 25.17 12.08
N PRO A 92 6.54 24.84 10.92
CA PRO A 92 6.13 23.68 10.14
C PRO A 92 6.34 22.38 10.93
N TYR A 93 5.35 21.51 10.92
CA TYR A 93 5.35 20.23 11.63
C TYR A 93 5.45 19.04 10.69
N LEU A 94 4.63 19.05 9.63
CA LEU A 94 4.57 17.99 8.62
C LEU A 94 4.52 18.63 7.24
N VAL A 95 5.30 18.12 6.29
CA VAL A 95 5.19 18.44 4.88
C VAL A 95 4.68 17.23 4.11
N VAL A 96 3.78 17.46 3.15
CA VAL A 96 3.23 16.41 2.30
C VAL A 96 3.49 16.74 0.84
N GLU A 97 3.89 15.72 0.09
CA GLU A 97 4.02 15.73 -1.37
C GLU A 97 2.94 14.83 -1.97
N CYS A 98 2.15 15.37 -2.89
CA CYS A 98 1.06 14.69 -3.54
C CYS A 98 1.40 14.41 -5.00
N LYS A 99 1.24 13.18 -5.46
CA LYS A 99 1.40 12.79 -6.86
C LYS A 99 0.14 12.09 -7.35
N LYS A 100 -0.12 12.19 -8.65
CA LYS A 100 -1.22 11.46 -9.28
C LYS A 100 -1.07 9.95 -9.07
N ASP A 101 -2.18 9.23 -9.09
CA ASP A 101 -2.18 7.77 -9.05
C ASP A 101 -1.47 7.15 -10.25
N GLY A 102 -0.84 5.98 -10.05
CA GLY A 102 -0.21 5.19 -11.11
C GLY A 102 1.13 5.73 -11.62
N ILE A 103 1.84 6.55 -10.85
CA ILE A 103 3.23 6.92 -11.16
C ILE A 103 4.16 5.70 -11.06
N SER A 104 5.29 5.74 -11.76
CA SER A 104 6.32 4.71 -11.67
C SER A 104 7.04 4.74 -10.32
N ASP A 105 7.69 3.63 -9.95
CA ASP A 105 8.49 3.55 -8.73
C ASP A 105 9.62 4.59 -8.73
N SER A 106 10.27 4.81 -9.89
CA SER A 106 11.28 5.88 -10.02
C SER A 106 10.71 7.28 -9.78
N GLN A 107 9.48 7.55 -10.22
CA GLN A 107 8.81 8.82 -9.95
C GLN A 107 8.41 8.94 -8.47
N PHE A 108 8.05 7.83 -7.83
CA PHE A 108 7.76 7.79 -6.41
C PHE A 108 9.00 8.06 -5.57
N GLU A 109 10.15 7.45 -5.91
CA GLU A 109 11.45 7.73 -5.29
C GLU A 109 11.86 9.21 -5.46
N GLN A 110 11.64 9.79 -6.64
CA GLN A 110 11.89 11.23 -6.85
C GLN A 110 11.00 12.10 -5.94
N ALA A 111 9.75 11.72 -5.73
CA ALA A 111 8.85 12.43 -4.81
C ALA A 111 9.32 12.30 -3.34
N ILE A 112 9.89 11.16 -2.95
CA ILE A 112 10.54 10.98 -1.64
C ILE A 112 11.74 11.93 -1.51
N GLU A 113 12.62 12.00 -2.51
CA GLU A 113 13.73 12.94 -2.52
C GLU A 113 13.27 14.41 -2.38
N GLN A 114 12.23 14.77 -3.12
CA GLN A 114 11.66 16.10 -3.10
C GLN A 114 11.11 16.43 -1.71
N VAL A 115 10.29 15.54 -1.11
CA VAL A 115 9.69 15.80 0.20
C VAL A 115 10.72 15.89 1.31
N PHE A 116 11.80 15.08 1.28
CA PHE A 116 12.90 15.20 2.23
C PHE A 116 13.63 16.54 2.11
N GLY A 117 13.91 16.96 0.89
CA GLY A 117 14.52 18.27 0.64
C GLY A 117 13.65 19.41 1.15
N ASN A 118 12.33 19.34 0.92
CA ASN A 118 11.36 20.32 1.40
C ASN A 118 11.27 20.30 2.94
N ALA A 119 11.21 19.10 3.53
CA ALA A 119 11.19 18.90 4.98
C ALA A 119 12.40 19.50 5.68
N ASN A 120 13.61 19.25 5.17
CA ASN A 120 14.85 19.80 5.71
C ASN A 120 14.89 21.33 5.60
N SER A 121 14.48 21.88 4.44
CA SER A 121 14.49 23.32 4.21
C SER A 121 13.46 24.08 5.05
N LEU A 122 12.28 23.49 5.26
CA LEU A 122 11.20 23.99 6.12
C LEU A 122 11.44 23.71 7.60
N GLY A 123 12.31 22.75 7.94
CA GLY A 123 12.55 22.31 9.31
C GLY A 123 11.40 21.52 9.92
N THR A 124 10.62 20.80 9.12
CA THR A 124 9.51 19.94 9.60
C THR A 124 10.04 18.74 10.38
N LYS A 125 9.19 18.16 11.22
CA LYS A 125 9.49 16.94 11.96
C LYS A 125 9.18 15.69 11.14
N TYR A 126 8.11 15.74 10.36
CA TYR A 126 7.63 14.63 9.57
C TYR A 126 7.48 15.02 8.10
N SER A 127 7.56 14.01 7.23
CA SER A 127 7.21 14.14 5.82
C SER A 127 6.35 12.96 5.38
N TRP A 128 5.51 13.19 4.35
CA TRP A 128 4.59 12.19 3.83
C TRP A 128 4.46 12.33 2.32
N VAL A 129 4.69 11.24 1.59
CA VAL A 129 4.45 11.17 0.13
C VAL A 129 3.20 10.37 -0.10
N VAL A 130 2.30 10.87 -0.94
CA VAL A 130 1.06 10.22 -1.30
C VAL A 130 0.88 10.22 -2.82
N ALA A 131 0.77 9.03 -3.41
CA ALA A 131 0.49 8.84 -4.83
C ALA A 131 -0.67 7.84 -4.98
N GLY A 132 -1.88 8.36 -5.06
CA GLY A 132 -3.07 7.50 -5.10
C GLY A 132 -3.19 6.61 -3.86
N ASN A 133 -3.09 5.30 -4.05
CA ASN A 133 -3.17 4.30 -2.98
C ASN A 133 -1.83 4.02 -2.30
N THR A 134 -0.72 4.46 -2.87
CA THR A 134 0.61 4.28 -2.33
C THR A 134 0.98 5.48 -1.49
N ASP A 135 1.44 5.25 -0.27
CA ASP A 135 1.90 6.31 0.62
C ASP A 135 3.05 5.83 1.50
N THR A 136 4.01 6.70 1.78
CA THR A 136 5.11 6.46 2.72
C THR A 136 5.35 7.71 3.56
N ALA A 137 5.52 7.52 4.86
CA ALA A 137 5.74 8.59 5.82
C ALA A 137 7.09 8.43 6.52
N PHE A 138 7.69 9.55 6.90
CA PHE A 138 9.03 9.58 7.48
C PHE A 138 9.13 10.52 8.69
N ASP A 139 9.95 10.15 9.66
CA ASP A 139 10.46 11.03 10.69
C ASP A 139 11.80 11.63 10.22
N VAL A 140 11.81 12.92 9.93
CA VAL A 140 12.94 13.57 9.27
C VAL A 140 14.00 14.02 10.26
N LYS A 141 13.70 14.10 11.55
CA LYS A 141 14.60 14.67 12.57
C LYS A 141 15.40 13.67 13.38
N ASN A 142 14.89 12.45 13.56
CA ASN A 142 15.50 11.51 14.50
C ASN A 142 16.69 10.75 13.91
N PHE A 143 16.76 10.60 12.58
CA PHE A 143 17.82 9.88 11.90
C PHE A 143 18.40 10.69 10.75
N ASN A 144 19.64 10.39 10.38
CA ASN A 144 20.28 10.99 9.22
C ASN A 144 19.46 10.68 7.95
N SER A 145 19.30 11.64 7.07
CA SER A 145 18.60 11.47 5.79
C SER A 145 19.19 10.39 4.87
N MET A 146 20.42 9.95 5.12
CA MET A 146 21.07 8.83 4.43
C MET A 146 20.60 7.47 4.95
N GLU A 147 20.00 7.38 6.13
CA GLU A 147 19.48 6.17 6.75
C GLU A 147 17.95 6.11 6.61
N ARG A 148 17.47 6.08 5.37
CA ARG A 148 16.05 6.24 5.06
C ARG A 148 15.15 5.17 5.64
N GLU A 149 15.59 3.92 5.68
CA GLU A 149 14.82 2.83 6.29
C GLU A 149 14.51 3.14 7.76
N LYS A 150 15.50 3.64 8.51
CA LYS A 150 15.30 4.05 9.90
C LYS A 150 14.36 5.25 10.06
N ASN A 151 14.25 6.09 9.04
CA ASN A 151 13.34 7.23 9.04
C ASN A 151 11.89 6.85 8.72
N VAL A 152 11.64 5.67 8.14
CA VAL A 152 10.28 5.23 7.82
C VAL A 152 9.45 5.09 9.09
N ILE A 153 8.26 5.66 9.06
CA ILE A 153 7.23 5.48 10.10
C ILE A 153 6.01 4.81 9.48
N SER A 154 5.36 3.95 10.24
CA SER A 154 4.21 3.19 9.78
C SER A 154 3.03 4.08 9.36
N GLN A 155 2.94 5.27 9.95
CA GLN A 155 1.91 6.28 9.68
C GLN A 155 2.30 7.63 10.30
N ILE A 156 1.88 8.74 9.69
CA ILE A 156 2.01 10.06 10.31
C ILE A 156 1.26 10.11 11.66
N PRO A 157 1.73 10.92 12.62
CA PRO A 157 1.07 11.07 13.93
C PRO A 157 -0.37 11.54 13.83
N VAL A 158 -1.18 11.16 14.81
CA VAL A 158 -2.56 11.64 14.97
C VAL A 158 -2.53 12.84 15.91
N SER A 159 -3.18 13.92 15.52
CA SER A 159 -3.39 15.12 16.38
C SER A 159 -2.11 15.62 17.06
N TYR A 160 -1.02 15.73 16.30
CA TYR A 160 0.29 16.18 16.79
C TYR A 160 0.96 15.26 17.84
N GLY A 161 0.51 14.01 17.92
CA GLY A 161 1.07 12.99 18.82
C GLY A 161 2.38 12.38 18.32
N GLN A 162 2.62 11.14 18.69
CA GLN A 162 3.75 10.33 18.20
C GLN A 162 3.31 9.39 17.08
N ALA A 163 4.24 9.04 16.19
CA ALA A 163 4.00 8.03 15.18
C ALA A 163 3.71 6.67 15.85
N PRO A 164 2.67 5.94 15.45
CA PRO A 164 2.39 4.63 16.00
C PRO A 164 3.46 3.63 15.57
N LYS A 165 3.71 2.59 16.39
CA LYS A 165 4.66 1.54 16.01
C LYS A 165 4.18 0.76 14.78
N TYR A 166 2.90 0.40 14.75
CA TYR A 166 2.27 -0.34 13.65
C TYR A 166 1.00 0.36 13.18
N ARG A 167 0.68 0.21 11.89
CA ARG A 167 -0.51 0.81 11.25
C ARG A 167 -1.66 -0.17 11.14
N PHE A 168 -1.41 -1.34 10.53
CA PHE A 168 -2.48 -2.25 10.12
C PHE A 168 -2.87 -3.20 11.25
N LYS A 169 -4.18 -3.24 11.55
CA LYS A 169 -4.78 -4.13 12.55
C LYS A 169 -6.03 -4.81 12.01
N LYS A 170 -6.37 -5.97 12.60
CA LYS A 170 -7.55 -6.74 12.20
C LYS A 170 -8.80 -6.14 12.80
N GLU A 171 -9.68 -5.63 11.94
CA GLU A 171 -10.93 -5.01 12.34
C GLU A 171 -12.05 -6.04 12.53
N LYS A 172 -13.07 -5.71 13.33
CA LYS A 172 -14.31 -6.49 13.45
C LYS A 172 -15.04 -6.51 12.11
N LYS A 173 -15.69 -7.62 11.77
CA LYS A 173 -16.45 -7.76 10.50
C LYS A 173 -17.51 -6.68 10.26
N SER A 174 -18.04 -6.07 11.34
CA SER A 174 -19.08 -5.03 11.30
C SER A 174 -18.53 -3.61 11.26
N SER A 175 -17.23 -3.40 11.43
CA SER A 175 -16.63 -2.06 11.36
C SER A 175 -16.49 -1.61 9.91
N LYS A 176 -16.76 -0.32 9.65
CA LYS A 176 -16.42 0.29 8.36
C LYS A 176 -14.90 0.23 8.18
N GLU A 177 -14.46 0.02 6.94
CA GLU A 177 -13.05 0.14 6.60
C GLU A 177 -12.52 1.52 6.99
N ASN A 178 -11.37 1.51 7.64
CA ASN A 178 -10.70 2.73 8.09
C ASN A 178 -9.23 2.69 7.64
N ARG A 179 -8.49 3.78 7.93
CA ARG A 179 -7.07 3.92 7.55
C ARG A 179 -6.14 2.81 8.05
N ASN A 180 -6.54 2.07 9.08
CA ASN A 180 -5.76 1.01 9.70
C ASN A 180 -6.20 -0.39 9.24
N SER A 181 -7.21 -0.48 8.38
CA SER A 181 -7.69 -1.73 7.80
C SER A 181 -6.85 -2.11 6.58
N LEU A 182 -6.68 -3.43 6.36
CA LEU A 182 -6.18 -3.92 5.09
C LEU A 182 -7.23 -3.68 4.00
N LYS A 183 -6.78 -3.25 2.82
CA LYS A 183 -7.63 -2.92 1.67
C LYS A 183 -7.97 -4.17 0.86
N ILE A 184 -9.23 -4.32 0.46
CA ILE A 184 -9.62 -5.26 -0.59
C ILE A 184 -9.31 -4.58 -1.92
N VAL A 185 -8.51 -5.23 -2.76
CA VAL A 185 -8.02 -4.66 -4.01
C VAL A 185 -8.71 -5.30 -5.21
N SER A 186 -8.72 -4.59 -6.34
CA SER A 186 -9.17 -5.16 -7.61
C SER A 186 -8.19 -6.22 -8.12
N ARG A 187 -8.66 -7.03 -9.08
CA ARG A 187 -7.82 -8.02 -9.78
C ARG A 187 -6.57 -7.37 -10.38
N GLU A 188 -6.74 -6.26 -11.06
CA GLU A 188 -5.67 -5.53 -11.75
C GLU A 188 -4.64 -4.99 -10.77
N GLU A 189 -5.09 -4.48 -9.63
CA GLU A 189 -4.21 -4.03 -8.54
C GLU A 189 -3.41 -5.18 -7.93
N LEU A 190 -4.07 -6.34 -7.71
CA LEU A 190 -3.39 -7.52 -7.18
C LEU A 190 -2.32 -8.02 -8.16
N ILE A 191 -2.62 -8.09 -9.47
CA ILE A 191 -1.65 -8.48 -10.49
C ILE A 191 -0.44 -7.56 -10.47
N LYS A 192 -0.65 -6.24 -10.53
CA LYS A 192 0.44 -5.26 -10.49
C LYS A 192 1.29 -5.39 -9.23
N THR A 193 0.66 -5.66 -8.08
CA THR A 193 1.40 -5.83 -6.83
C THR A 193 2.25 -7.11 -6.85
N LEU A 194 1.72 -8.21 -7.38
CA LEU A 194 2.48 -9.45 -7.53
C LEU A 194 3.64 -9.31 -8.52
N GLU A 195 3.43 -8.59 -9.63
CA GLU A 195 4.48 -8.24 -10.59
C GLU A 195 5.60 -7.42 -9.90
N LYS A 196 5.26 -6.41 -9.11
CA LYS A 196 6.23 -5.63 -8.32
C LYS A 196 7.02 -6.51 -7.33
N CYS A 197 6.34 -7.40 -6.62
CA CYS A 197 7.01 -8.34 -5.72
C CYS A 197 8.01 -9.23 -6.47
N HIS A 198 7.60 -9.74 -7.63
CA HIS A 198 8.49 -10.56 -8.46
C HIS A 198 9.70 -9.76 -8.95
N ASP A 199 9.51 -8.56 -9.46
CA ASP A 199 10.58 -7.71 -9.96
C ASP A 199 11.57 -7.36 -8.84
N THR A 200 11.05 -7.08 -7.64
CA THR A 200 11.87 -6.84 -6.44
C THR A 200 12.72 -8.07 -6.09
N VAL A 201 12.11 -9.26 -6.08
CA VAL A 201 12.80 -10.51 -5.75
C VAL A 201 13.76 -10.95 -6.87
N TRP A 202 13.38 -10.74 -8.13
CA TRP A 202 14.21 -11.09 -9.28
C TRP A 202 15.48 -10.25 -9.40
N GLN A 203 15.47 -9.02 -8.92
CA GLN A 203 16.63 -8.10 -8.87
C GLN A 203 17.39 -7.98 -10.20
N GLY A 204 16.68 -7.89 -11.33
CA GLY A 204 17.32 -7.78 -12.65
C GLY A 204 18.13 -9.01 -13.08
N GLY A 205 17.77 -10.21 -12.59
CA GLY A 205 18.34 -11.49 -13.03
C GLY A 205 19.31 -12.15 -12.07
N LYS A 206 19.41 -11.71 -10.82
CA LYS A 206 20.18 -12.41 -9.78
C LYS A 206 19.61 -13.81 -9.47
N LEU A 207 18.29 -13.96 -9.52
CA LEU A 207 17.59 -15.23 -9.44
C LEU A 207 17.03 -15.61 -10.81
N ASN A 208 16.87 -16.91 -11.09
CA ASN A 208 16.08 -17.29 -12.24
C ASN A 208 14.59 -17.05 -11.97
N PRO A 209 13.73 -16.88 -12.99
CA PRO A 209 12.31 -16.57 -12.79
C PRO A 209 11.55 -17.58 -11.92
N SER A 210 11.94 -18.87 -11.98
CA SER A 210 11.32 -19.93 -11.19
C SER A 210 11.63 -19.77 -9.70
N ASP A 211 12.90 -19.49 -9.36
CA ASP A 211 13.33 -19.31 -7.98
C ASP A 211 12.73 -18.02 -7.41
N ALA A 212 12.67 -16.94 -8.21
CA ALA A 212 12.01 -15.71 -7.79
C ALA A 212 10.53 -15.92 -7.48
N PHE A 213 9.82 -16.70 -8.30
CA PHE A 213 8.43 -17.07 -8.05
C PHE A 213 8.28 -17.90 -6.77
N ASP A 214 9.16 -18.87 -6.53
CA ASP A 214 9.14 -19.70 -5.32
C ASP A 214 9.32 -18.83 -4.07
N GLU A 215 10.26 -17.91 -4.09
CA GLU A 215 10.50 -16.98 -3.00
C GLU A 215 9.30 -16.04 -2.77
N VAL A 216 8.72 -15.46 -3.82
CA VAL A 216 7.48 -14.65 -3.69
C VAL A 216 6.34 -15.48 -3.09
N SER A 217 6.21 -16.74 -3.49
CA SER A 217 5.18 -17.65 -2.96
C SER A 217 5.34 -17.89 -1.45
N LYS A 218 6.59 -18.01 -0.96
CA LYS A 218 6.88 -18.15 0.48
C LYS A 218 6.49 -16.87 1.25
N ILE A 219 6.77 -15.69 0.71
CA ILE A 219 6.36 -14.42 1.32
C ILE A 219 4.84 -14.26 1.34
N LEU A 220 4.16 -14.62 0.23
CA LEU A 220 2.69 -14.62 0.17
C LEU A 220 2.07 -15.59 1.17
N PHE A 221 2.68 -16.75 1.37
CA PHE A 221 2.26 -17.70 2.41
C PHE A 221 2.34 -17.07 3.80
N CYS A 222 3.43 -16.35 4.13
CA CYS A 222 3.54 -15.62 5.38
C CYS A 222 2.40 -14.59 5.54
N LYS A 223 2.12 -13.83 4.48
CA LYS A 223 1.02 -12.86 4.47
C LYS A 223 -0.34 -13.50 4.76
N LEU A 224 -0.66 -14.59 4.07
CA LEU A 224 -1.91 -15.33 4.25
C LEU A 224 -2.04 -15.93 5.65
N GLN A 225 -0.95 -16.49 6.19
CA GLN A 225 -0.91 -17.04 7.54
C GLN A 225 -1.15 -15.96 8.60
N ASP A 226 -0.50 -14.81 8.48
CA ASP A 226 -0.67 -13.71 9.42
C ASP A 226 -2.10 -13.13 9.35
N GLU A 227 -2.65 -12.89 8.16
CA GLU A 227 -4.03 -12.45 8.01
C GLU A 227 -5.05 -13.42 8.63
N LYS A 228 -4.78 -14.73 8.55
CA LYS A 228 -5.65 -15.77 9.08
C LYS A 228 -5.56 -15.86 10.60
N LYS A 229 -4.33 -15.88 11.17
CA LYS A 229 -4.07 -16.14 12.59
C LYS A 229 -4.25 -14.93 13.49
N THR A 230 -3.98 -13.72 13.01
CA THR A 230 -4.10 -12.49 13.81
C THR A 230 -5.51 -12.38 14.40
N ALA A 231 -5.63 -12.14 15.70
CA ALA A 231 -6.91 -11.97 16.39
C ALA A 231 -7.54 -10.60 16.08
N VAL A 232 -8.84 -10.49 16.27
CA VAL A 232 -9.57 -9.23 16.07
C VAL A 232 -9.03 -8.17 17.04
N SER A 233 -8.79 -6.97 16.53
CA SER A 233 -8.21 -5.82 17.22
C SER A 233 -6.71 -5.91 17.49
N GLU A 234 -6.03 -6.97 17.09
CA GLU A 234 -4.58 -7.07 17.11
C GLU A 234 -3.94 -6.55 15.82
N PHE A 235 -2.69 -6.09 15.94
CA PHE A 235 -1.89 -5.69 14.79
C PHE A 235 -1.38 -6.90 14.02
N TYR A 236 -1.40 -6.80 12.69
CA TYR A 236 -0.73 -7.79 11.85
C TYR A 236 0.78 -7.76 12.08
N LYS A 237 1.41 -8.92 12.04
CA LYS A 237 2.88 -9.03 12.09
C LYS A 237 3.50 -8.73 10.72
N PHE A 238 2.76 -8.99 9.64
CA PHE A 238 3.21 -8.77 8.27
C PHE A 238 2.99 -7.29 7.86
N GLN A 239 3.84 -6.42 8.37
CA GLN A 239 3.88 -5.00 8.02
C GLN A 239 5.22 -4.39 8.43
N VAL A 240 5.56 -3.25 7.83
CA VAL A 240 6.70 -2.42 8.23
C VAL A 240 6.27 -1.54 9.41
N GLY A 241 7.03 -1.59 10.48
CA GLY A 241 6.80 -0.76 11.66
C GLY A 241 7.61 0.53 11.64
N THR A 242 7.28 1.43 12.56
CA THR A 242 8.01 2.68 12.75
C THR A 242 9.44 2.40 13.22
N HIS A 243 10.42 2.93 12.48
CA HIS A 243 11.87 2.83 12.76
C HIS A 243 12.37 1.37 12.80
N GLU A 244 11.77 0.46 12.05
CA GLU A 244 12.26 -0.91 11.92
C GLU A 244 13.29 -1.02 10.80
N GLU A 245 14.36 -1.72 11.06
CA GLU A 245 15.37 -2.08 10.06
C GLU A 245 14.93 -3.32 9.26
N SER A 246 15.54 -3.53 8.11
CA SER A 246 15.24 -4.70 7.25
C SER A 246 15.44 -6.02 7.98
N SER A 247 16.46 -6.11 8.86
CA SER A 247 16.74 -7.29 9.71
C SER A 247 15.59 -7.62 10.68
N ASP A 248 14.97 -6.61 11.31
CA ASP A 248 13.86 -6.82 12.25
C ASP A 248 12.65 -7.43 11.55
N ILE A 249 12.38 -6.93 10.33
CA ILE A 249 11.28 -7.41 9.50
C ILE A 249 11.57 -8.81 8.99
N ALA A 250 12.78 -9.05 8.48
CA ALA A 250 13.20 -10.36 8.00
C ALA A 250 13.09 -11.42 9.09
N GLU A 251 13.57 -11.14 10.30
CA GLU A 251 13.45 -12.06 11.45
C GLU A 251 11.97 -12.39 11.74
N ARG A 252 11.10 -11.37 11.72
CA ARG A 252 9.66 -11.56 11.95
C ARG A 252 8.99 -12.39 10.84
N ILE A 253 9.36 -12.17 9.57
CA ILE A 253 8.84 -12.95 8.44
C ILE A 253 9.33 -14.39 8.49
N HIS A 254 10.61 -14.63 8.79
CA HIS A 254 11.13 -15.98 9.02
C HIS A 254 10.41 -16.70 10.16
N GLY A 255 10.06 -15.98 11.23
CA GLY A 255 9.25 -16.51 12.33
C GLY A 255 7.86 -16.98 11.87
N ILE A 256 7.14 -16.13 11.12
CA ILE A 256 5.81 -16.48 10.55
C ILE A 256 5.93 -17.69 9.62
N TYR A 257 6.96 -17.72 8.76
CA TYR A 257 7.21 -18.82 7.83
C TYR A 257 7.46 -20.13 8.56
N LYS A 258 8.32 -20.11 9.57
CA LYS A 258 8.63 -21.28 10.41
C LYS A 258 7.39 -21.84 11.10
N GLU A 259 6.60 -20.96 11.75
CA GLU A 259 5.34 -21.35 12.41
C GLU A 259 4.34 -21.96 11.41
N GLY A 260 4.28 -21.46 10.18
CA GLY A 260 3.41 -21.99 9.13
C GLY A 260 3.89 -23.32 8.59
N LYS A 261 5.19 -23.46 8.36
CA LYS A 261 5.84 -24.70 7.90
C LYS A 261 5.68 -25.85 8.89
N GLU A 262 5.78 -25.57 10.20
CA GLU A 262 5.57 -26.59 11.25
C GLU A 262 4.14 -27.15 11.25
N GLN A 263 3.13 -26.34 10.84
CA GLN A 263 1.74 -26.78 10.77
C GLN A 263 1.44 -27.59 9.49
N ASP A 264 2.12 -27.28 8.40
CA ASP A 264 1.99 -27.99 7.12
C ASP A 264 3.37 -28.21 6.46
N PRO A 265 4.12 -29.23 6.91
CA PRO A 265 5.49 -29.47 6.43
C PRO A 265 5.61 -29.81 4.95
N ASN A 266 4.48 -30.18 4.32
CA ASN A 266 4.45 -30.60 2.91
C ASN A 266 4.32 -29.41 1.93
N VAL A 267 3.94 -28.21 2.42
CA VAL A 267 3.72 -27.04 1.55
C VAL A 267 5.05 -26.49 1.05
N PHE A 268 6.03 -26.34 1.92
CA PHE A 268 7.35 -25.81 1.56
C PHE A 268 8.46 -26.64 2.20
N SER A 269 9.37 -27.15 1.38
CA SER A 269 10.52 -27.93 1.83
C SER A 269 11.70 -27.04 2.25
N GLU A 270 11.89 -25.91 1.58
CA GLU A 270 13.03 -25.01 1.76
C GLU A 270 12.70 -23.79 2.61
N ASN A 271 13.72 -23.13 3.14
CA ASN A 271 13.57 -21.86 3.82
C ASN A 271 13.53 -20.69 2.82
N ILE A 272 13.13 -19.51 3.26
CA ILE A 272 13.27 -18.26 2.50
C ILE A 272 14.77 -17.98 2.36
N LYS A 273 15.21 -17.66 1.11
CA LYS A 273 16.63 -17.42 0.75
C LYS A 273 16.92 -15.98 0.38
N LEU A 274 15.93 -15.09 0.57
CA LEU A 274 16.06 -13.68 0.23
C LEU A 274 16.92 -12.94 1.25
N GLU A 275 17.60 -11.90 0.77
CA GLU A 275 18.29 -10.92 1.61
C GLU A 275 17.25 -10.05 2.37
N ASP A 276 17.63 -9.53 3.54
CA ASP A 276 16.71 -8.85 4.46
C ASP A 276 16.04 -7.62 3.82
N ASP A 277 16.78 -6.83 3.03
CA ASP A 277 16.26 -5.67 2.31
C ASP A 277 15.24 -6.03 1.22
N ILE A 278 15.37 -7.20 0.61
CA ILE A 278 14.42 -7.73 -0.37
C ILE A 278 13.14 -8.19 0.32
N ILE A 279 13.27 -8.84 1.47
CA ILE A 279 12.10 -9.20 2.31
C ILE A 279 11.37 -7.92 2.72
N TYR A 280 12.09 -6.89 3.20
CA TYR A 280 11.53 -5.60 3.59
C TYR A 280 10.68 -4.99 2.48
N LYS A 281 11.25 -4.80 1.27
CA LYS A 281 10.57 -4.21 0.11
C LYS A 281 9.36 -5.04 -0.32
N THR A 282 9.46 -6.36 -0.29
CA THR A 282 8.35 -7.24 -0.65
C THR A 282 7.21 -7.15 0.37
N VAL A 283 7.52 -7.05 1.65
CA VAL A 283 6.53 -6.78 2.71
C VAL A 283 5.88 -5.42 2.51
N GLU A 284 6.65 -4.39 2.19
CA GLU A 284 6.15 -3.04 1.93
C GLU A 284 5.11 -3.03 0.80
N HIS A 285 5.34 -3.74 -0.30
CA HIS A 285 4.39 -3.85 -1.40
C HIS A 285 3.07 -4.54 -1.00
N LEU A 286 3.13 -5.54 -0.13
CA LEU A 286 2.00 -6.39 0.22
C LEU A 286 1.27 -5.99 1.51
N GLN A 287 1.90 -5.20 2.40
CA GLN A 287 1.41 -4.98 3.75
C GLN A 287 -0.01 -4.41 3.83
N SER A 288 -0.40 -3.54 2.90
CA SER A 288 -1.70 -2.86 2.93
C SER A 288 -2.86 -3.67 2.35
N ILE A 289 -2.57 -4.78 1.67
CA ILE A 289 -3.55 -5.57 0.91
C ILE A 289 -4.15 -6.66 1.78
N ASN A 290 -5.46 -6.92 1.62
CA ASN A 290 -6.15 -8.06 2.21
C ASN A 290 -6.32 -9.17 1.18
N ILE A 291 -5.40 -10.13 1.18
CA ILE A 291 -5.45 -11.24 0.21
C ILE A 291 -6.58 -12.22 0.56
N ASN A 292 -6.80 -12.50 1.85
CA ASN A 292 -7.84 -13.46 2.26
C ASN A 292 -9.25 -13.02 1.89
N LYS A 293 -9.57 -11.71 1.97
CA LYS A 293 -10.89 -11.17 1.64
C LYS A 293 -11.07 -10.86 0.14
N THR A 294 -9.99 -10.81 -0.64
CA THR A 294 -10.10 -10.73 -2.11
C THR A 294 -10.83 -11.97 -2.61
N ASP A 295 -11.76 -11.82 -3.55
CA ASP A 295 -12.56 -12.94 -4.02
C ASP A 295 -11.71 -14.04 -4.69
N LEU A 296 -12.18 -15.28 -4.63
CA LEU A 296 -11.43 -16.46 -5.07
C LEU A 296 -11.11 -16.44 -6.57
N ASP A 297 -12.05 -15.98 -7.40
CA ASP A 297 -11.85 -15.90 -8.85
C ASP A 297 -10.79 -14.85 -9.20
N SER A 298 -10.86 -13.67 -8.60
CA SER A 298 -9.85 -12.61 -8.77
C SER A 298 -8.46 -13.06 -8.34
N LYS A 299 -8.34 -13.81 -7.23
CA LYS A 299 -7.07 -14.42 -6.80
C LYS A 299 -6.56 -15.43 -7.80
N GLY A 300 -7.42 -16.39 -8.21
CA GLY A 300 -7.06 -17.44 -9.16
C GLY A 300 -6.55 -16.87 -10.47
N VAL A 301 -7.28 -15.92 -11.07
CA VAL A 301 -6.88 -15.27 -12.32
C VAL A 301 -5.61 -14.44 -12.15
N ALA A 302 -5.45 -13.71 -11.03
CA ALA A 302 -4.23 -12.94 -10.77
C ALA A 302 -3.01 -13.85 -10.67
N PHE A 303 -3.12 -14.97 -9.95
CA PHE A 303 -2.04 -15.95 -9.85
C PHE A 303 -1.75 -16.66 -11.18
N GLU A 304 -2.79 -17.05 -11.95
CA GLU A 304 -2.62 -17.65 -13.27
C GLU A 304 -1.89 -16.70 -14.23
N ARG A 305 -2.26 -15.43 -14.23
CA ARG A 305 -1.61 -14.41 -15.07
C ARG A 305 -0.18 -14.17 -14.62
N PHE A 306 0.05 -14.00 -13.33
CA PHE A 306 1.36 -13.85 -12.74
C PHE A 306 2.27 -15.03 -13.11
N MET A 307 1.81 -16.27 -12.94
CA MET A 307 2.54 -17.46 -13.38
C MET A 307 2.73 -17.50 -14.89
N GLY A 308 1.67 -17.21 -15.67
CA GLY A 308 1.71 -17.30 -17.14
C GLY A 308 2.73 -16.39 -17.79
N ASP A 309 2.96 -15.20 -17.25
CA ASP A 309 3.90 -14.24 -17.81
C ASP A 309 5.36 -14.63 -17.50
N PHE A 310 5.65 -15.27 -16.37
CA PHE A 310 6.99 -15.69 -15.99
C PHE A 310 7.38 -17.11 -16.46
N PHE A 311 6.39 -18.00 -16.66
CA PHE A 311 6.66 -19.40 -17.04
C PHE A 311 6.41 -19.73 -18.53
N LYS A 312 6.02 -18.75 -19.35
CA LYS A 312 5.88 -18.96 -20.80
C LYS A 312 7.18 -19.48 -21.42
N GLY A 313 7.26 -20.79 -21.51
CA GLY A 313 8.29 -21.49 -22.31
C GLY A 313 9.34 -22.30 -21.56
N LYS A 314 9.39 -22.32 -20.21
CA LYS A 314 10.46 -23.06 -19.50
C LYS A 314 10.04 -24.26 -18.64
N MET A 315 8.78 -24.36 -18.21
CA MET A 315 8.37 -25.41 -17.27
C MET A 315 7.28 -26.37 -17.75
N GLY A 316 6.78 -26.23 -18.97
CA GLY A 316 5.79 -27.15 -19.54
C GLY A 316 4.44 -27.17 -18.79
N GLN A 317 4.20 -26.31 -17.84
CA GLN A 317 2.92 -26.14 -17.18
C GLN A 317 2.06 -25.14 -17.96
N TYR A 318 0.94 -25.63 -18.50
CA TYR A 318 -0.04 -24.81 -19.19
C TYR A 318 -1.34 -24.84 -18.39
N PHE A 319 -1.88 -23.67 -18.10
CA PHE A 319 -3.21 -23.56 -17.54
C PHE A 319 -4.26 -23.76 -18.63
N THR A 320 -5.29 -24.52 -18.32
CA THR A 320 -6.44 -24.65 -19.22
C THR A 320 -7.16 -23.30 -19.31
N PRO A 321 -7.37 -22.74 -20.52
CA PRO A 321 -8.07 -21.46 -20.66
C PRO A 321 -9.45 -21.48 -20.00
N ARG A 322 -9.82 -20.40 -19.29
CA ARG A 322 -11.06 -20.33 -18.50
C ARG A 322 -12.33 -20.63 -19.30
N ASN A 323 -12.40 -20.21 -20.56
CA ASN A 323 -13.53 -20.52 -21.44
C ASN A 323 -13.67 -22.03 -21.70
N ILE A 324 -12.57 -22.79 -21.72
CA ILE A 324 -12.59 -24.25 -21.84
C ILE A 324 -13.00 -24.87 -20.51
N VAL A 325 -12.47 -24.38 -19.39
CA VAL A 325 -12.88 -24.82 -18.04
C VAL A 325 -14.39 -24.64 -17.87
N ASP A 326 -14.90 -23.44 -18.13
CA ASP A 326 -16.33 -23.12 -18.06
C ASP A 326 -17.19 -24.04 -18.93
N PHE A 327 -16.74 -24.33 -20.14
CA PHE A 327 -17.43 -25.24 -21.04
C PHE A 327 -17.48 -26.66 -20.44
N CYS A 328 -16.33 -27.19 -20.01
CA CYS A 328 -16.23 -28.54 -19.44
C CYS A 328 -17.09 -28.68 -18.16
N VAL A 329 -17.01 -27.72 -17.24
CA VAL A 329 -17.79 -27.74 -15.99
C VAL A 329 -19.29 -27.69 -16.29
N LYS A 330 -19.74 -26.83 -17.22
CA LYS A 330 -21.15 -26.79 -17.64
C LYS A 330 -21.62 -28.09 -18.29
N MET A 331 -20.75 -28.78 -19.02
CA MET A 331 -21.10 -30.06 -19.64
C MET A 331 -21.25 -31.21 -18.63
N LEU A 332 -20.67 -31.10 -17.45
CA LEU A 332 -20.79 -32.12 -16.40
C LEU A 332 -22.16 -32.10 -15.71
N PHE A 333 -22.96 -31.04 -15.86
CA PHE A 333 -24.29 -30.88 -15.23
C PHE A 333 -24.29 -31.19 -13.72
N ILE A 334 -23.26 -30.73 -12.99
CA ILE A 334 -23.07 -30.99 -11.56
C ILE A 334 -24.28 -30.49 -10.78
N LYS A 335 -24.85 -31.36 -9.94
CA LYS A 335 -26.00 -31.05 -9.09
C LYS A 335 -25.55 -30.70 -7.67
N GLN A 336 -26.41 -30.01 -6.97
CA GLN A 336 -26.19 -29.67 -5.55
C GLN A 336 -25.99 -30.98 -4.74
N ASN A 337 -24.98 -30.98 -3.85
CA ASN A 337 -24.55 -32.11 -3.01
C ASN A 337 -23.78 -33.23 -3.72
N GLU A 338 -23.45 -33.12 -4.98
CA GLU A 338 -22.51 -34.03 -5.62
C GLU A 338 -21.08 -33.74 -5.18
N ARG A 339 -20.28 -34.80 -5.10
CA ARG A 339 -18.83 -34.67 -4.79
C ARG A 339 -18.07 -34.69 -6.10
N VAL A 340 -17.25 -33.67 -6.29
CA VAL A 340 -16.37 -33.53 -7.45
C VAL A 340 -14.94 -33.79 -7.01
N LEU A 341 -14.23 -34.64 -7.75
CA LEU A 341 -12.79 -34.88 -7.58
C LEU A 341 -12.07 -34.50 -8.86
N ASP A 342 -11.10 -33.59 -8.72
CA ASP A 342 -10.12 -33.35 -9.75
C ASP A 342 -8.79 -33.97 -9.31
N PRO A 343 -8.38 -35.13 -9.89
CA PRO A 343 -7.17 -35.85 -9.47
C PRO A 343 -5.87 -35.17 -9.91
N ALA A 344 -5.97 -34.16 -10.74
CA ALA A 344 -4.82 -33.42 -11.27
C ALA A 344 -5.07 -31.89 -11.23
N CYS A 345 -5.63 -31.42 -10.13
CA CYS A 345 -6.25 -30.11 -10.01
C CYS A 345 -5.31 -28.91 -10.31
N GLY A 346 -4.00 -29.09 -10.23
CA GLY A 346 -3.05 -28.00 -10.38
C GLY A 346 -3.37 -26.82 -9.45
N SER A 347 -3.66 -25.64 -10.00
CA SER A 347 -4.12 -24.46 -9.26
C SER A 347 -5.60 -24.51 -8.84
N GLY A 348 -6.31 -25.58 -9.11
CA GLY A 348 -7.73 -25.72 -8.82
C GLY A 348 -8.67 -25.09 -9.85
N GLY A 349 -8.18 -24.83 -11.06
CA GLY A 349 -8.92 -24.11 -12.10
C GLY A 349 -10.31 -24.68 -12.42
N PHE A 350 -10.50 -26.01 -12.34
CA PHE A 350 -11.80 -26.67 -12.54
C PHE A 350 -12.67 -26.69 -11.28
N LEU A 351 -12.11 -26.43 -10.10
CA LEU A 351 -12.80 -26.48 -8.80
C LEU A 351 -13.20 -25.10 -8.28
N LEU A 352 -12.62 -24.04 -8.83
CA LEU A 352 -12.89 -22.63 -8.52
C LEU A 352 -13.87 -22.04 -9.52
#